data_5d215809320d42c51413004b32f9f700
#
_entry.id   5d215809320d42c51413004b32f9f700
#
_cell.length_a   1.000
_cell.length_b   1.000
_cell.length_c   1.000
_cell.angle_alpha   90.00
_cell.angle_beta   90.00
_cell.angle_gamma   90.00
#
_symmetry.space_group_name_H-M   'P 1'
#
loop_
_entity.id
_entity.type
_entity.pdbx_description
1 polymer ?
#
loop_
_entity_poly.entity_id
_entity_poly.type
_entity_poly.pdbx_seq_one_letter_code
_entity_poly.pdbx_strand_id
1 'polypeptide(L)'
;MTPTLTDTAASFSRRGLGVLRTAGAVIGGLGLAGIAAGGAALAWGSIERTMPTLRRYDVPIERDVPEVTILQIADLHLFAGQEFLLHFLSDVASSERFDMVVATGDNFGSLDAFDMVMDAYRPFLSYPGAFVLGSNDYYSPIPKPWTRYLMRSTPPPARVVPDLPYLPMVRQMRDAGWVDLSNASGTLSLPGGTVSLLGTDDAHIFRDR
;
A
#
# COMPACT_ATOMS: atom_id res chain seq x y z
N MET A 1 -77.27 20.00 14.86
CA MET A 1 -75.95 20.54 15.26
C MET A 1 -74.97 20.10 14.20
N THR A 2 -74.64 20.96 13.28
CA THR A 2 -73.66 20.71 12.18
C THR A 2 -72.26 21.08 12.71
N PRO A 3 -71.23 20.24 12.60
CA PRO A 3 -69.90 20.61 13.02
C PRO A 3 -69.33 21.65 12.06
N THR A 4 -68.82 22.73 12.61
CA THR A 4 -68.21 23.84 11.90
C THR A 4 -66.92 23.43 11.19
N LEU A 5 -66.73 23.80 9.93
CA LEU A 5 -65.62 23.53 9.03
C LEU A 5 -64.22 24.00 9.57
N THR A 6 -64.20 24.75 10.66
CA THR A 6 -62.97 25.26 11.28
C THR A 6 -62.20 24.24 12.10
N ASP A 7 -62.81 23.18 12.63
CA ASP A 7 -62.13 22.21 13.47
C ASP A 7 -61.35 21.14 12.66
N THR A 8 -61.78 20.90 11.41
CA THR A 8 -61.16 19.92 10.53
C THR A 8 -59.82 20.41 9.93
N ALA A 9 -59.74 21.73 9.65
CA ALA A 9 -58.52 22.33 9.08
C ALA A 9 -57.37 22.42 10.09
N ALA A 10 -57.67 22.66 11.37
CA ALA A 10 -56.65 22.73 12.44
C ALA A 10 -56.03 21.38 12.78
N SER A 11 -56.79 20.26 12.66
CA SER A 11 -56.31 18.93 12.90
C SER A 11 -55.40 18.40 11.78
N PHE A 12 -55.66 18.80 10.54
CA PHE A 12 -54.83 18.43 9.37
C PHE A 12 -53.48 19.16 9.38
N SER A 13 -53.44 20.42 9.77
CA SER A 13 -52.21 21.22 9.87
C SER A 13 -51.26 20.67 10.96
N ARG A 14 -51.77 20.26 12.11
CA ARG A 14 -50.95 19.72 13.23
C ARG A 14 -50.38 18.37 12.89
N ARG A 15 -51.07 17.50 12.18
CA ARG A 15 -50.54 16.18 11.73
C ARG A 15 -49.48 16.33 10.65
N GLY A 16 -49.64 17.23 9.70
CA GLY A 16 -48.66 17.53 8.64
C GLY A 16 -47.30 18.05 9.21
N LEU A 17 -47.38 18.96 10.19
CA LEU A 17 -46.19 19.49 10.86
C LEU A 17 -45.46 18.42 11.71
N GLY A 18 -46.21 17.50 12.32
CA GLY A 18 -45.60 16.37 13.08
C GLY A 18 -44.84 15.42 12.17
N VAL A 19 -45.38 15.06 11.02
CA VAL A 19 -44.75 14.17 10.04
C VAL A 19 -43.49 14.81 9.43
N LEU A 20 -43.51 16.10 9.11
CA LEU A 20 -42.32 16.83 8.60
C LEU A 20 -41.22 16.95 9.64
N ARG A 21 -41.53 17.13 10.92
CA ARG A 21 -40.56 17.20 12.00
C ARG A 21 -39.93 15.85 12.28
N THR A 22 -40.72 14.78 12.28
CA THR A 22 -40.17 13.39 12.45
C THR A 22 -39.34 12.97 11.25
N ALA A 23 -39.74 13.25 10.01
CA ALA A 23 -38.95 12.98 8.82
C ALA A 23 -37.62 13.77 8.82
N GLY A 24 -37.63 15.03 9.19
CA GLY A 24 -36.42 15.84 9.33
C GLY A 24 -35.47 15.32 10.43
N ALA A 25 -36.00 14.88 11.56
CA ALA A 25 -35.20 14.30 12.63
C ALA A 25 -34.58 12.95 12.26
N VAL A 26 -35.29 12.10 11.53
CA VAL A 26 -34.78 10.81 11.04
C VAL A 26 -33.68 11.03 9.99
N ILE A 27 -33.90 11.92 9.03
CA ILE A 27 -32.87 12.24 8.00
C ILE A 27 -31.66 12.89 8.65
N GLY A 28 -31.85 13.81 9.58
CA GLY A 28 -30.75 14.40 10.34
C GLY A 28 -29.98 13.38 11.17
N GLY A 29 -30.68 12.46 11.83
CA GLY A 29 -30.08 11.38 12.61
C GLY A 29 -29.28 10.39 11.77
N LEU A 30 -29.80 9.99 10.60
CA LEU A 30 -29.09 9.15 9.64
C LEU A 30 -27.85 9.85 9.06
N GLY A 31 -27.95 11.15 8.78
CA GLY A 31 -26.82 11.96 8.32
C GLY A 31 -25.71 12.02 9.37
N LEU A 32 -26.03 12.31 10.63
CA LEU A 32 -25.07 12.35 11.73
C LEU A 32 -24.44 10.98 12.00
N ALA A 33 -25.24 9.90 11.98
CA ALA A 33 -24.73 8.54 12.13
C ALA A 33 -23.77 8.15 10.99
N GLY A 34 -24.08 8.55 9.75
CA GLY A 34 -23.18 8.35 8.59
C GLY A 34 -21.87 9.10 8.73
N ILE A 35 -21.89 10.35 9.17
CA ILE A 35 -20.70 11.16 9.42
C ILE A 35 -19.86 10.55 10.56
N ALA A 36 -20.50 10.12 11.65
CA ALA A 36 -19.80 9.49 12.79
C ALA A 36 -19.16 8.16 12.37
N ALA A 37 -19.87 7.32 11.64
CA ALA A 37 -19.35 6.05 11.13
C ALA A 37 -18.19 6.27 10.14
N GLY A 38 -18.33 7.23 9.21
CA GLY A 38 -17.25 7.61 8.29
C GLY A 38 -16.02 8.17 9.01
N GLY A 39 -16.22 9.01 10.01
CA GLY A 39 -15.13 9.53 10.84
C GLY A 39 -14.42 8.43 11.64
N ALA A 40 -15.17 7.50 12.22
CA ALA A 40 -14.61 6.36 12.93
C ALA A 40 -13.82 5.43 11.99
N ALA A 41 -14.32 5.16 10.79
CA ALA A 41 -13.63 4.37 9.78
C ALA A 41 -12.32 5.02 9.32
N LEU A 42 -12.31 6.33 9.10
CA LEU A 42 -11.09 7.08 8.76
C LEU A 42 -10.08 7.07 9.90
N ALA A 43 -10.53 7.24 11.14
CA ALA A 43 -9.68 7.17 12.33
C ALA A 43 -9.07 5.77 12.48
N TRP A 44 -9.88 4.72 12.32
CA TRP A 44 -9.40 3.34 12.35
C TRP A 44 -8.39 3.07 11.26
N GLY A 45 -8.67 3.40 9.99
CA GLY A 45 -7.73 3.22 8.89
C GLY A 45 -6.41 3.98 9.09
N SER A 46 -6.46 5.14 9.76
CA SER A 46 -5.26 5.90 10.14
C SER A 46 -4.40 5.20 11.19
N ILE A 47 -5.01 4.43 12.09
CA ILE A 47 -4.30 3.60 13.07
C ILE A 47 -3.81 2.31 12.41
N GLU A 48 -4.67 1.62 11.66
CA GLU A 48 -4.38 0.34 11.03
C GLU A 48 -3.17 0.40 10.08
N ARG A 49 -3.01 1.51 9.34
CA ARG A 49 -1.84 1.73 8.48
C ARG A 49 -0.49 1.72 9.22
N THR A 50 -0.49 1.92 10.55
CA THR A 50 0.72 1.87 11.39
C THR A 50 0.92 0.52 12.07
N MET A 51 0.12 -0.49 11.71
CA MET A 51 0.17 -1.83 12.27
C MET A 51 0.57 -2.84 11.17
N PRO A 52 1.83 -2.85 10.73
CA PRO A 52 2.29 -3.78 9.72
C PRO A 52 2.17 -5.22 10.22
N THR A 53 1.90 -6.15 9.31
CA THR A 53 1.68 -7.56 9.64
C THR A 53 2.45 -8.45 8.70
N LEU A 54 3.24 -9.36 9.24
CA LEU A 54 3.88 -10.42 8.47
C LEU A 54 2.85 -11.48 8.09
N ARG A 55 2.71 -11.73 6.79
CA ARG A 55 1.85 -12.79 6.26
C ARG A 55 2.68 -13.96 5.79
N ARG A 56 2.23 -15.19 6.08
CA ARG A 56 2.89 -16.42 5.66
C ARG A 56 1.98 -17.19 4.73
N TYR A 57 2.55 -17.73 3.68
CA TYR A 57 1.87 -18.54 2.68
C TYR A 57 2.70 -19.77 2.35
N ASP A 58 2.11 -20.93 2.41
CA ASP A 58 2.71 -22.16 1.94
C ASP A 58 2.31 -22.37 0.48
N VAL A 59 3.29 -22.49 -0.40
CA VAL A 59 3.08 -22.70 -1.83
C VAL A 59 3.57 -24.11 -2.17
N PRO A 60 2.65 -25.09 -2.28
CA PRO A 60 3.04 -26.45 -2.62
C PRO A 60 3.53 -26.52 -4.07
N ILE A 61 4.68 -27.14 -4.27
CA ILE A 61 5.26 -27.40 -5.58
C ILE A 61 5.25 -28.90 -5.83
N GLU A 62 4.64 -29.34 -6.95
CA GLU A 62 4.55 -30.76 -7.33
C GLU A 62 5.88 -31.29 -7.89
N ARG A 63 6.99 -31.04 -7.23
CA ARG A 63 8.32 -31.47 -7.62
C ARG A 63 9.11 -31.80 -6.38
N ASP A 64 10.03 -32.76 -6.50
CA ASP A 64 11.02 -33.09 -5.47
C ASP A 64 12.15 -32.05 -5.52
N VAL A 65 11.87 -30.91 -4.92
CA VAL A 65 12.84 -29.79 -4.77
C VAL A 65 12.96 -29.43 -3.29
N PRO A 66 14.12 -28.97 -2.84
CA PRO A 66 14.27 -28.51 -1.46
C PRO A 66 13.29 -27.40 -1.12
N GLU A 67 12.77 -27.41 0.11
CA GLU A 67 11.97 -26.33 0.65
C GLU A 67 12.80 -25.04 0.73
N VAL A 68 12.22 -23.92 0.30
CA VAL A 68 12.86 -22.60 0.33
C VAL A 68 11.90 -21.61 0.94
N THR A 69 12.33 -20.94 2.00
CA THR A 69 11.57 -19.85 2.62
C THR A 69 12.03 -18.51 2.05
N ILE A 70 11.10 -17.79 1.44
CA ILE A 70 11.35 -16.50 0.79
C ILE A 70 10.69 -15.39 1.59
N LEU A 71 11.46 -14.38 2.00
CA LEU A 71 10.90 -13.13 2.49
C LEU A 71 10.70 -12.18 1.31
N GLN A 72 9.44 -11.81 1.04
CA GLN A 72 9.13 -10.78 0.05
C GLN A 72 8.89 -9.44 0.75
N ILE A 73 9.57 -8.39 0.26
CA ILE A 73 9.39 -7.00 0.66
C ILE A 73 8.90 -6.24 -0.57
N ALA A 74 7.75 -5.59 -0.47
CA ALA A 74 7.10 -4.87 -1.57
C ALA A 74 6.46 -3.58 -1.10
N ASP A 75 6.40 -2.58 -1.96
CA ASP A 75 5.55 -1.39 -1.83
C ASP A 75 5.76 -0.63 -0.50
N LEU A 76 6.98 -0.46 -0.07
CA LEU A 76 7.30 0.22 1.20
C LEU A 76 6.85 1.68 1.21
N HIS A 77 6.96 2.37 0.07
CA HIS A 77 6.60 3.79 -0.08
C HIS A 77 7.06 4.66 1.09
N LEU A 78 8.33 4.52 1.46
CA LEU A 78 8.89 5.15 2.67
C LEU A 78 9.00 6.66 2.54
N PHE A 79 8.60 7.35 3.59
CA PHE A 79 8.77 8.80 3.79
C PHE A 79 8.90 9.09 5.29
N ALA A 80 9.39 10.28 5.64
CA ALA A 80 9.61 10.67 7.02
C ALA A 80 8.38 10.46 7.92
N GLY A 81 8.58 9.90 9.11
CA GLY A 81 7.51 9.57 10.07
C GLY A 81 7.01 8.12 9.99
N GLN A 82 7.68 7.26 9.23
CA GLN A 82 7.35 5.82 9.14
C GLN A 82 8.40 4.93 9.81
N GLU A 83 9.08 5.41 10.83
CA GLU A 83 10.09 4.68 11.59
C GLU A 83 9.56 3.37 12.16
N PHE A 84 8.24 3.27 12.38
CA PHE A 84 7.58 2.04 12.81
C PHE A 84 7.76 0.89 11.80
N LEU A 85 7.87 1.19 10.49
CA LEU A 85 8.15 0.17 9.47
C LEU A 85 9.59 -0.34 9.57
N LEU A 86 10.56 0.52 9.86
CA LEU A 86 11.94 0.12 10.08
C LEU A 86 12.06 -0.80 11.29
N HIS A 87 11.38 -0.45 12.39
CA HIS A 87 11.33 -1.31 13.58
C HIS A 87 10.70 -2.66 13.26
N PHE A 88 9.55 -2.66 12.60
CA PHE A 88 8.90 -3.91 12.19
C PHE A 88 9.80 -4.79 11.30
N LEU A 89 10.47 -4.21 10.31
CA LEU A 89 11.39 -4.96 9.44
C LEU A 89 12.60 -5.49 10.23
N SER A 90 13.12 -4.72 11.16
CA SER A 90 14.20 -5.17 12.06
C SER A 90 13.74 -6.33 12.96
N ASP A 91 12.51 -6.27 13.49
CA ASP A 91 11.92 -7.35 14.27
C ASP A 91 11.75 -8.62 13.42
N VAL A 92 11.27 -8.49 12.19
CA VAL A 92 11.16 -9.61 11.23
C VAL A 92 12.54 -10.22 10.97
N ALA A 93 13.56 -9.41 10.70
CA ALA A 93 14.91 -9.90 10.45
C ALA A 93 15.52 -10.66 11.64
N SER A 94 15.14 -10.28 12.86
CA SER A 94 15.67 -10.89 14.09
C SER A 94 14.89 -12.13 14.55
N SER A 95 13.60 -12.19 14.26
CA SER A 95 12.69 -13.23 14.77
C SER A 95 12.37 -14.32 13.75
N GLU A 96 12.48 -14.04 12.45
CA GLU A 96 12.11 -14.97 11.39
C GLU A 96 13.35 -15.63 10.74
N ARG A 97 13.10 -16.76 10.10
CA ARG A 97 14.12 -17.48 9.32
C ARG A 97 13.66 -17.55 7.88
N PHE A 98 14.54 -17.19 6.97
CA PHE A 98 14.33 -17.25 5.53
C PHE A 98 15.66 -17.54 4.84
N ASP A 99 15.58 -18.17 3.67
CA ASP A 99 16.75 -18.56 2.89
C ASP A 99 17.18 -17.48 1.92
N MET A 100 16.22 -16.65 1.48
CA MET A 100 16.48 -15.53 0.59
C MET A 100 15.45 -14.39 0.77
N VAL A 101 15.81 -13.22 0.29
CA VAL A 101 14.95 -12.03 0.27
C VAL A 101 14.70 -11.59 -1.15
N VAL A 102 13.45 -11.21 -1.45
CA VAL A 102 13.07 -10.66 -2.74
C VAL A 102 12.41 -9.30 -2.53
N ALA A 103 12.96 -8.25 -3.13
CA ALA A 103 12.37 -6.92 -3.16
C ALA A 103 11.67 -6.67 -4.51
N THR A 104 10.39 -6.34 -4.47
CA THR A 104 9.60 -6.18 -5.70
C THR A 104 9.27 -4.73 -6.04
N GLY A 105 10.05 -3.78 -5.50
CA GLY A 105 10.01 -2.37 -5.89
C GLY A 105 9.01 -1.53 -5.12
N ASP A 106 8.82 -0.31 -5.61
CA ASP A 106 7.98 0.75 -5.04
C ASP A 106 8.40 1.13 -3.61
N ASN A 107 9.71 1.39 -3.44
CA ASN A 107 10.31 1.64 -2.14
C ASN A 107 10.16 3.10 -1.65
N PHE A 108 10.20 4.07 -2.56
CA PHE A 108 10.23 5.49 -2.22
C PHE A 108 8.83 6.11 -2.15
N GLY A 109 8.52 6.75 -1.04
CA GLY A 109 7.34 7.59 -0.85
C GLY A 109 7.64 9.10 -0.97
N SER A 110 8.93 9.50 -0.94
CA SER A 110 9.36 10.89 -1.09
C SER A 110 10.78 10.98 -1.64
N LEU A 111 11.17 12.18 -2.09
CA LEU A 111 12.50 12.46 -2.67
C LEU A 111 13.65 12.30 -1.65
N ASP A 112 13.38 12.51 -0.38
CA ASP A 112 14.32 12.50 0.73
C ASP A 112 14.36 11.17 1.50
N ALA A 113 13.66 10.13 1.00
CA ALA A 113 13.54 8.86 1.70
C ALA A 113 14.74 7.90 1.51
N PHE A 114 15.81 8.29 0.82
CA PHE A 114 16.90 7.39 0.46
C PHE A 114 17.51 6.67 1.66
N ASP A 115 17.90 7.39 2.69
CA ASP A 115 18.52 6.80 3.88
C ASP A 115 17.55 5.86 4.60
N MET A 116 16.26 6.24 4.69
CA MET A 116 15.22 5.42 5.29
C MET A 116 15.00 4.11 4.50
N VAL A 117 14.99 4.16 3.17
CA VAL A 117 14.90 2.97 2.32
C VAL A 117 16.10 2.05 2.54
N MET A 118 17.31 2.60 2.59
CA MET A 118 18.50 1.79 2.84
C MET A 118 18.54 1.22 4.25
N ASP A 119 18.06 1.97 5.24
CA ASP A 119 17.93 1.48 6.62
C ASP A 119 16.91 0.34 6.73
N ALA A 120 15.82 0.38 5.97
CA ALA A 120 14.83 -0.69 5.91
C ALA A 120 15.42 -1.99 5.36
N TYR A 121 16.30 -1.91 4.36
CA TYR A 121 16.95 -3.09 3.78
C TYR A 121 18.19 -3.56 4.53
N ARG A 122 18.83 -2.69 5.32
CA ARG A 122 20.09 -3.01 6.02
C ARG A 122 20.10 -4.34 6.77
N PRO A 123 19.04 -4.73 7.52
CA PRO A 123 19.02 -6.01 8.23
C PRO A 123 19.07 -7.24 7.30
N PHE A 124 18.70 -7.06 6.03
CA PHE A 124 18.54 -8.14 5.06
C PHE A 124 19.68 -8.26 4.07
N LEU A 125 20.54 -7.25 3.94
CA LEU A 125 21.58 -7.20 2.91
C LEU A 125 22.63 -8.32 3.04
N SER A 126 22.73 -8.99 4.19
CA SER A 126 23.62 -10.15 4.40
C SER A 126 23.03 -11.48 3.90
N TYR A 127 21.73 -11.51 3.57
CA TYR A 127 21.07 -12.69 3.02
C TYR A 127 21.20 -12.73 1.50
N PRO A 128 21.15 -13.92 0.88
CA PRO A 128 20.97 -14.03 -0.56
C PRO A 128 19.72 -13.23 -0.97
N GLY A 129 19.86 -12.32 -1.93
CA GLY A 129 18.75 -11.45 -2.28
C GLY A 129 18.68 -11.14 -3.76
N ALA A 130 17.47 -10.78 -4.20
CA ALA A 130 17.21 -10.29 -5.54
C ALA A 130 16.19 -9.17 -5.50
N PHE A 131 16.21 -8.31 -6.50
CA PHE A 131 15.26 -7.20 -6.57
C PHE A 131 14.87 -6.86 -8.01
N VAL A 132 13.69 -6.25 -8.14
CA VAL A 132 13.23 -5.48 -9.30
C VAL A 132 12.82 -4.10 -8.83
N LEU A 133 12.66 -3.18 -9.77
CA LEU A 133 12.25 -1.82 -9.48
C LEU A 133 10.78 -1.61 -9.87
N GLY A 134 10.09 -0.76 -9.12
CA GLY A 134 8.73 -0.29 -9.42
C GLY A 134 8.72 1.18 -9.84
N SER A 135 7.56 1.70 -10.21
CA SER A 135 7.40 3.09 -10.67
C SER A 135 7.84 4.12 -9.63
N ASN A 136 7.61 3.83 -8.34
CA ASN A 136 8.01 4.69 -7.22
C ASN A 136 9.45 4.42 -6.74
N ASP A 137 10.26 3.77 -7.55
CA ASP A 137 11.72 3.80 -7.44
C ASP A 137 12.30 4.81 -8.43
N TYR A 138 11.63 5.05 -9.54
CA TYR A 138 12.06 6.00 -10.57
C TYR A 138 11.46 7.39 -10.37
N TYR A 139 10.17 7.46 -9.99
CA TYR A 139 9.39 8.70 -10.03
C TYR A 139 8.73 9.00 -8.70
N SER A 140 9.00 10.18 -8.17
CA SER A 140 8.36 10.64 -6.93
C SER A 140 6.84 10.67 -7.04
N PRO A 141 6.10 10.32 -5.98
CA PRO A 141 4.65 10.37 -5.96
C PRO A 141 4.13 11.78 -6.27
N ILE A 142 3.15 11.87 -7.17
CA ILE A 142 2.45 13.13 -7.46
C ILE A 142 1.14 13.11 -6.68
N PRO A 143 0.84 14.15 -5.87
CA PRO A 143 -0.43 14.25 -5.18
C PRO A 143 -1.59 14.20 -6.18
N LYS A 144 -2.52 13.27 -5.97
CA LYS A 144 -3.70 13.10 -6.82
C LYS A 144 -4.93 13.48 -5.99
N PRO A 145 -5.86 14.30 -6.53
CA PRO A 145 -7.10 14.56 -5.83
C PRO A 145 -7.88 13.25 -5.66
N TRP A 146 -8.46 13.03 -4.50
CA TRP A 146 -9.25 11.81 -4.20
C TRP A 146 -10.38 11.55 -5.20
N THR A 147 -10.93 12.61 -5.81
CA THR A 147 -11.96 12.54 -6.85
C THR A 147 -11.50 11.81 -8.12
N ARG A 148 -10.18 11.68 -8.35
CA ARG A 148 -9.64 10.95 -9.50
C ARG A 148 -10.03 9.48 -9.49
N TYR A 149 -10.20 8.89 -8.33
CA TYR A 149 -10.63 7.49 -8.20
C TYR A 149 -12.12 7.27 -8.51
N LEU A 150 -12.91 8.36 -8.48
CA LEU A 150 -14.36 8.34 -8.74
C LEU A 150 -14.72 8.79 -10.15
N MET A 151 -13.82 9.46 -10.85
CA MET A 151 -14.06 10.04 -12.18
C MET A 151 -13.03 9.51 -13.18
N ARG A 152 -13.46 9.30 -14.43
CA ARG A 152 -12.51 9.08 -15.54
C ARG A 152 -11.70 10.35 -15.74
N SER A 153 -10.40 10.27 -15.50
CA SER A 153 -9.47 11.37 -15.73
C SER A 153 -8.48 10.99 -16.81
N THR A 154 -8.07 11.94 -17.62
CA THR A 154 -6.97 11.75 -18.57
C THR A 154 -5.69 11.41 -17.79
N PRO A 155 -4.96 10.35 -18.16
CA PRO A 155 -3.67 10.06 -17.55
C PRO A 155 -2.74 11.28 -17.70
N PRO A 156 -1.92 11.60 -16.72
CA PRO A 156 -0.88 12.62 -16.89
C PRO A 156 0.09 12.16 -17.97
N PRO A 157 0.80 13.10 -18.62
CA PRO A 157 1.85 12.74 -19.57
C PRO A 157 2.89 11.83 -18.91
N ALA A 158 3.40 10.88 -19.69
CA ALA A 158 4.42 9.96 -19.19
C ALA A 158 5.67 10.73 -18.75
N ARG A 159 6.16 10.43 -17.57
CA ARG A 159 7.44 10.96 -17.06
C ARG A 159 8.57 10.15 -17.70
N VAL A 160 9.56 10.83 -18.24
CA VAL A 160 10.66 10.19 -18.97
C VAL A 160 11.95 10.19 -18.15
N VAL A 161 12.15 11.24 -17.35
CA VAL A 161 13.37 11.42 -16.55
C VAL A 161 13.07 11.04 -15.10
N PRO A 162 13.74 10.01 -14.57
CA PRO A 162 13.63 9.67 -13.16
C PRO A 162 14.13 10.81 -12.26
N ASP A 163 13.44 11.04 -11.16
CA ASP A 163 13.78 12.07 -10.17
C ASP A 163 14.11 11.48 -8.78
N LEU A 164 13.90 10.19 -8.59
CA LEU A 164 14.26 9.50 -7.35
C LEU A 164 15.68 8.92 -7.40
N PRO A 165 16.36 8.76 -6.27
CA PRO A 165 17.74 8.29 -6.19
C PRO A 165 17.86 6.76 -6.31
N TYR A 166 17.22 6.13 -7.32
CA TYR A 166 17.24 4.68 -7.49
C TYR A 166 18.64 4.13 -7.83
N LEU A 167 19.45 4.88 -8.59
CA LEU A 167 20.79 4.40 -8.97
C LEU A 167 21.72 4.16 -7.77
N PRO A 168 21.81 5.04 -6.76
CA PRO A 168 22.52 4.75 -5.53
C PRO A 168 21.97 3.53 -4.79
N MET A 169 20.64 3.34 -4.72
CA MET A 169 20.02 2.16 -4.11
C MET A 169 20.43 0.88 -4.83
N VAL A 170 20.28 0.84 -6.16
CA VAL A 170 20.70 -0.29 -7.00
C VAL A 170 22.17 -0.64 -6.78
N ARG A 171 23.07 0.36 -6.72
CA ARG A 171 24.48 0.12 -6.44
C ARG A 171 24.69 -0.53 -5.08
N GLN A 172 24.09 0.02 -4.01
CA GLN A 172 24.26 -0.53 -2.67
C GLN A 172 23.70 -1.95 -2.54
N MET A 173 22.57 -2.26 -3.17
CA MET A 173 22.02 -3.61 -3.20
C MET A 173 22.95 -4.58 -3.96
N ARG A 174 23.46 -4.17 -5.12
CA ARG A 174 24.42 -4.99 -5.89
C ARG A 174 25.75 -5.18 -5.15
N ASP A 175 26.25 -4.14 -4.51
CA ASP A 175 27.48 -4.20 -3.71
C ASP A 175 27.34 -5.16 -2.50
N ALA A 176 26.12 -5.31 -1.98
CA ALA A 176 25.78 -6.32 -0.97
C ALA A 176 25.60 -7.75 -1.55
N GLY A 177 25.71 -7.91 -2.88
CA GLY A 177 25.59 -9.21 -3.55
C GLY A 177 24.18 -9.57 -4.02
N TRP A 178 23.23 -8.63 -3.94
CA TRP A 178 21.88 -8.86 -4.45
C TRP A 178 21.82 -8.81 -5.97
N VAL A 179 20.99 -9.67 -6.56
CA VAL A 179 20.83 -9.79 -8.01
C VAL A 179 19.75 -8.82 -8.48
N ASP A 180 20.12 -7.90 -9.37
CA ASP A 180 19.17 -7.04 -10.06
C ASP A 180 18.50 -7.81 -11.20
N LEU A 181 17.20 -7.97 -11.10
CA LEU A 181 16.36 -8.70 -12.05
C LEU A 181 15.51 -7.78 -12.92
N SER A 182 15.77 -6.47 -12.95
CA SER A 182 15.05 -5.52 -13.82
C SER A 182 15.29 -5.85 -15.28
N ASN A 183 14.35 -6.55 -15.93
CA ASN A 183 14.45 -7.16 -17.27
C ASN A 183 15.64 -8.12 -17.40
N ALA A 184 15.90 -8.89 -16.39
CA ALA A 184 17.07 -9.77 -16.35
C ALA A 184 16.74 -11.13 -15.71
N SER A 185 17.64 -12.08 -15.92
CA SER A 185 17.66 -13.34 -15.20
C SER A 185 18.94 -13.45 -14.39
N GLY A 186 18.89 -14.23 -13.31
CA GLY A 186 20.02 -14.47 -12.45
C GLY A 186 19.86 -15.73 -11.64
N THR A 187 20.88 -16.05 -10.84
CA THR A 187 20.87 -17.22 -9.96
C THR A 187 21.32 -16.82 -8.56
N LEU A 188 20.72 -17.45 -7.55
CA LEU A 188 21.17 -17.37 -6.17
C LEU A 188 21.55 -18.75 -5.68
N SER A 189 22.69 -18.84 -5.00
CA SER A 189 23.13 -20.06 -4.31
C SER A 189 22.56 -20.05 -2.90
N LEU A 190 21.76 -21.05 -2.57
CA LEU A 190 21.17 -21.27 -1.26
C LEU A 190 21.74 -22.56 -0.64
N PRO A 191 21.59 -22.77 0.67
CA PRO A 191 22.06 -24.00 1.31
C PRO A 191 21.52 -25.30 0.69
N GLY A 192 20.29 -25.27 0.14
CA GLY A 192 19.62 -26.40 -0.51
C GLY A 192 19.89 -26.56 -2.00
N GLY A 193 20.61 -25.64 -2.64
CA GLY A 193 20.87 -25.67 -4.08
C GLY A 193 20.83 -24.26 -4.72
N THR A 194 20.81 -24.23 -6.05
CA THR A 194 20.77 -22.97 -6.80
C THR A 194 19.35 -22.70 -7.29
N VAL A 195 18.86 -21.49 -7.06
CA VAL A 195 17.60 -21.00 -7.55
C VAL A 195 17.83 -20.09 -8.74
N SER A 196 17.14 -20.37 -9.86
CA SER A 196 17.12 -19.49 -11.03
C SER A 196 15.97 -18.51 -10.92
N LEU A 197 16.25 -17.23 -11.16
CA LEU A 197 15.32 -16.13 -11.01
C LEU A 197 15.18 -15.39 -12.34
N LEU A 198 13.97 -14.93 -12.62
CA LEU A 198 13.64 -14.08 -13.74
C LEU A 198 12.81 -12.92 -13.24
N GLY A 199 13.13 -11.72 -13.67
CA GLY A 199 12.38 -10.52 -13.33
C GLY A 199 12.14 -9.61 -14.52
N THR A 200 11.09 -8.80 -14.40
CA THR A 200 10.76 -7.74 -15.32
C THR A 200 10.82 -6.40 -14.59
N ASP A 201 11.16 -5.35 -15.32
CA ASP A 201 10.97 -3.98 -14.84
C ASP A 201 9.47 -3.60 -14.90
N ASP A 202 9.09 -2.44 -14.43
CA ASP A 202 7.70 -2.04 -14.27
C ASP A 202 6.99 -1.80 -15.62
N ALA A 203 6.04 -2.67 -15.95
CA ALA A 203 5.20 -2.59 -17.13
C ALA A 203 4.23 -1.38 -17.11
N HIS A 204 3.88 -0.87 -15.92
CA HIS A 204 2.96 0.26 -15.78
C HIS A 204 3.55 1.55 -16.37
N ILE A 205 4.86 1.68 -16.37
CA ILE A 205 5.60 2.81 -16.91
C ILE A 205 6.36 2.44 -18.20
N PHE A 206 6.00 1.32 -18.83
CA PHE A 206 6.58 0.83 -20.11
C PHE A 206 8.10 0.58 -20.04
N ARG A 207 8.59 0.08 -18.92
CA ARG A 207 9.99 -0.31 -18.75
C ARG A 207 10.25 -1.80 -18.93
N ASP A 208 9.22 -2.62 -18.95
CA ASP A 208 9.30 -4.05 -19.21
C ASP A 208 9.82 -4.36 -20.62
N ARG A 209 10.63 -5.42 -20.74
CA ARG A 209 11.22 -5.88 -22.02
C ARG A 209 11.28 -7.39 -22.07
#